data_5a073bd47c0c372ebde24d1547cc9e1d
#
_entry.id   5a073bd47c0c372ebde24d1547cc9e1d
#
_cell.length_a   1.000
_cell.length_b   1.000
_cell.length_c   1.000
_cell.angle_alpha   90.00
_cell.angle_beta   90.00
_cell.angle_gamma   90.00
#
_symmetry.space_group_name_H-M   'P 1'
#
loop_
_entity.id
_entity.type
_entity.pdbx_description
1 polymer ?
#
loop_
_entity_poly.entity_id
_entity_poly.type
_entity_poly.pdbx_seq_one_letter_code
_entity_poly.pdbx_strand_id
1 'polypeptide(L)'
;MDVLREKDVDAALVMCADLVCHIPADCAAYLAKIPMICLDIAPCPTTSASDVVLPGVIDAMECDGTFYRLDDVAVHFEPFTGSPFEFTQSNEDTLKQLFAKIKERK
;
A
#
# COMPACT_ATOMS: atom_id res chain seq x y z
N MET A 1 -15.19 -3.10 -5.20
CA MET A 1 -15.53 -2.31 -6.40
C MET A 1 -16.79 -1.48 -6.24
N ASP A 2 -17.82 -2.04 -5.63
CA ASP A 2 -19.11 -1.36 -5.50
C ASP A 2 -19.01 -0.06 -4.70
N VAL A 3 -18.27 -0.06 -3.60
CA VAL A 3 -18.04 1.13 -2.78
C VAL A 3 -17.46 2.34 -3.54
N LEU A 4 -16.61 2.10 -4.56
CA LEU A 4 -16.08 3.17 -5.41
C LEU A 4 -17.12 3.66 -6.43
N ARG A 5 -17.98 2.76 -6.95
CA ARG A 5 -19.09 3.11 -7.84
C ARG A 5 -20.18 3.88 -7.11
N GLU A 6 -20.49 3.47 -5.91
CA GLU A 6 -21.48 4.11 -5.04
C GLU A 6 -20.95 5.37 -4.37
N LYS A 7 -19.64 5.64 -4.51
CA LYS A 7 -18.93 6.78 -3.89
C LYS A 7 -19.09 6.80 -2.37
N ASP A 8 -19.06 5.63 -1.76
CA ASP A 8 -19.26 5.43 -0.32
C ASP A 8 -17.91 5.29 0.41
N VAL A 9 -16.91 6.06 -0.01
CA VAL A 9 -15.60 6.13 0.63
C VAL A 9 -15.06 7.56 0.60
N ASP A 10 -14.49 8.02 1.70
CA ASP A 10 -13.99 9.39 1.87
C ASP A 10 -12.48 9.51 1.72
N ALA A 11 -11.75 8.41 1.85
CA ALA A 11 -10.30 8.35 1.72
C ALA A 11 -9.84 6.95 1.34
N ALA A 12 -8.64 6.83 0.82
CA ALA A 12 -8.05 5.55 0.44
C ALA A 12 -6.63 5.39 0.96
N LEU A 13 -6.30 4.17 1.39
CA LEU A 13 -4.94 3.70 1.61
C LEU A 13 -4.69 2.56 0.61
N VAL A 14 -3.76 2.77 -0.30
CA VAL A 14 -3.37 1.79 -1.31
C VAL A 14 -1.97 1.29 -0.97
N MET A 15 -1.76 -0.02 -1.00
CA MET A 15 -0.48 -0.63 -0.66
C MET A 15 -0.07 -1.63 -1.73
N CYS A 16 1.12 -1.43 -2.29
CA CYS A 16 1.76 -2.33 -3.26
C CYS A 16 0.84 -2.76 -4.41
N ALA A 17 0.05 -1.81 -4.94
CA ALA A 17 -0.89 -2.10 -6.01
C ALA A 17 -1.08 -0.89 -6.92
N ASP A 18 -0.95 -1.08 -8.23
CA ASP A 18 -1.31 -0.07 -9.21
C ASP A 18 -2.83 -0.09 -9.48
N LEU A 19 -3.58 0.32 -8.47
CA LEU A 19 -5.04 0.22 -8.46
C LEU A 19 -5.68 1.03 -9.58
N VAL A 20 -5.16 2.22 -9.87
CA VAL A 20 -5.68 3.10 -10.94
C VAL A 20 -5.70 2.40 -12.30
N CYS A 21 -4.71 1.55 -12.58
CA CYS A 21 -4.64 0.80 -13.84
C CYS A 21 -5.51 -0.47 -13.87
N HIS A 22 -5.97 -0.94 -12.71
CA HIS A 22 -6.67 -2.23 -12.59
C HIS A 22 -8.19 -2.11 -12.36
N ILE A 23 -8.70 -0.88 -12.17
CA ILE A 23 -10.13 -0.65 -11.93
C ILE A 23 -10.77 0.08 -13.11
N PRO A 24 -12.11 0.04 -13.25
CA PRO A 24 -12.82 0.80 -14.27
C PRO A 24 -12.53 2.31 -14.20
N ALA A 25 -12.53 2.97 -15.36
CA ALA A 25 -12.12 4.36 -15.49
C ALA A 25 -12.95 5.34 -14.63
N ASP A 26 -14.25 5.07 -14.44
CA ASP A 26 -15.14 5.84 -13.56
C ASP A 26 -14.74 5.73 -12.09
N CYS A 27 -14.38 4.51 -11.65
CA CYS A 27 -13.86 4.25 -10.31
C CYS A 27 -12.48 4.89 -10.09
N ALA A 28 -11.58 4.80 -11.08
CA ALA A 28 -10.27 5.44 -11.03
C ALA A 28 -10.38 6.97 -10.96
N ALA A 29 -11.30 7.55 -11.74
CA ALA A 29 -11.56 8.99 -11.72
C ALA A 29 -12.16 9.46 -10.40
N TYR A 30 -12.90 8.61 -9.70
CA TYR A 30 -13.39 8.92 -8.35
C TYR A 30 -12.28 8.76 -7.31
N LEU A 31 -11.52 7.67 -7.36
CA LEU A 31 -10.39 7.40 -6.46
C LEU A 31 -9.37 8.57 -6.47
N ALA A 32 -9.08 9.12 -7.66
CA ALA A 32 -8.16 10.26 -7.80
C ALA A 32 -8.71 11.59 -7.24
N LYS A 33 -9.95 11.65 -6.78
CA LYS A 33 -10.57 12.87 -6.21
C LYS A 33 -10.68 12.84 -4.69
N ILE A 34 -10.55 11.69 -4.09
CA ILE A 34 -10.57 11.53 -2.63
C ILE A 34 -9.16 11.52 -2.07
N PRO A 35 -8.94 11.94 -0.81
CA PRO A 35 -7.64 11.85 -0.17
C PRO A 35 -7.07 10.44 -0.25
N MET A 36 -5.84 10.32 -0.79
CA MET A 36 -5.21 9.02 -1.01
C MET A 36 -3.78 8.99 -0.51
N ILE A 37 -3.47 7.98 0.28
CA ILE A 37 -2.11 7.61 0.68
C ILE A 37 -1.73 6.35 -0.08
N CYS A 38 -0.58 6.36 -0.74
CA CYS A 38 -0.02 5.18 -1.39
C CYS A 38 1.27 4.75 -0.72
N LEU A 39 1.38 3.48 -0.37
CA LEU A 39 2.61 2.84 0.08
C LEU A 39 3.07 1.92 -1.04
N ASP A 40 4.16 2.26 -1.71
CA ASP A 40 4.65 1.49 -2.86
C ASP A 40 6.16 1.54 -2.99
N ILE A 41 6.70 0.59 -3.75
CA ILE A 41 8.13 0.41 -3.98
C ILE A 41 8.66 1.20 -5.19
N ALA A 42 7.77 1.61 -6.09
CA ALA A 42 8.13 2.28 -7.33
C ALA A 42 7.05 3.28 -7.78
N PRO A 43 7.43 4.30 -8.56
CA PRO A 43 6.46 5.19 -9.19
C PRO A 43 5.53 4.43 -10.14
N CYS A 44 4.23 4.67 -10.01
CA CYS A 44 3.18 4.11 -10.87
C CYS A 44 2.04 5.13 -11.03
N PRO A 45 1.05 4.91 -11.90
CA PRO A 45 -0.10 5.79 -12.01
C PRO A 45 -0.84 6.04 -10.70
N THR A 46 -0.94 5.04 -9.84
CA THR A 46 -1.57 5.19 -8.51
C THR A 46 -0.78 6.12 -7.60
N THR A 47 0.55 5.99 -7.54
CA THR A 47 1.40 6.91 -6.76
C THR A 47 1.32 8.34 -7.29
N SER A 48 1.22 8.50 -8.62
CA SER A 48 1.07 9.82 -9.25
C SER A 48 -0.27 10.50 -8.95
N ALA A 49 -1.31 9.71 -8.69
CA ALA A 49 -2.64 10.19 -8.31
C ALA A 49 -2.81 10.40 -6.80
N SER A 50 -1.85 9.97 -5.98
CA SER A 50 -1.92 10.03 -4.53
C SER A 50 -1.48 11.39 -3.98
N ASP A 51 -2.10 11.81 -2.87
CA ASP A 51 -1.70 13.04 -2.15
C ASP A 51 -0.42 12.82 -1.33
N VAL A 52 -0.24 11.61 -0.81
CA VAL A 52 0.93 11.23 -0.03
C VAL A 52 1.44 9.88 -0.52
N VAL A 53 2.74 9.81 -0.82
CA VAL A 53 3.42 8.57 -1.17
C VAL A 53 4.42 8.23 -0.08
N LEU A 54 4.27 7.04 0.49
CA LEU A 54 5.21 6.47 1.44
C LEU A 54 6.06 5.43 0.69
N PRO A 55 7.39 5.54 0.74
CA PRO A 55 8.25 4.54 0.13
C PRO A 55 8.17 3.23 0.90
N GLY A 56 8.02 2.13 0.19
CA GLY A 56 8.01 0.78 0.72
C GLY A 56 9.29 0.02 0.40
N VAL A 57 9.46 -1.11 1.05
CA VAL A 57 10.49 -2.12 0.70
C VAL A 57 9.84 -3.24 -0.10
N ILE A 58 10.65 -4.00 -0.83
CA ILE A 58 10.18 -5.20 -1.53
C ILE A 58 10.06 -6.32 -0.49
N ASP A 59 8.83 -6.65 -0.11
CA ASP A 59 8.55 -7.74 0.80
C ASP A 59 9.11 -9.07 0.24
N ALA A 60 9.62 -9.92 1.13
CA ALA A 60 10.29 -11.18 0.81
C ALA A 60 11.61 -11.07 0.03
N MET A 61 12.07 -9.86 -0.28
CA MET A 61 13.38 -9.62 -0.88
C MET A 61 14.29 -8.80 0.04
N GLU A 62 13.79 -7.69 0.54
CA GLU A 62 14.52 -6.71 1.35
C GLU A 62 14.19 -6.79 2.85
N CYS A 63 13.06 -7.39 3.20
CA CYS A 63 12.67 -7.65 4.60
C CYS A 63 12.10 -9.05 4.76
N ASP A 64 12.16 -9.57 5.99
CA ASP A 64 11.52 -10.82 6.37
C ASP A 64 10.01 -10.65 6.49
N GLY A 65 9.30 -11.76 6.44
CA GLY A 65 7.86 -11.76 6.63
C GLY A 65 7.23 -13.13 6.42
N THR A 66 5.96 -13.20 6.75
CA THR A 66 5.17 -14.41 6.50
C THR A 66 4.01 -14.08 5.57
N PHE A 67 4.01 -14.70 4.41
CA PHE A 67 2.92 -14.63 3.46
C PHE A 67 1.96 -15.79 3.67
N TYR A 68 0.68 -15.49 3.60
CA TYR A 68 -0.36 -16.51 3.55
C TYR A 68 -0.82 -16.68 2.09
N ARG A 69 -0.67 -17.88 1.58
CA ARG A 69 -1.17 -18.23 0.26
C ARG A 69 -2.71 -18.27 0.28
N LEU A 70 -3.33 -18.29 -0.90
CA LEU A 70 -4.80 -18.37 -1.02
C LEU A 70 -5.41 -19.66 -0.45
N ASP A 71 -4.58 -20.68 -0.20
CA ASP A 71 -4.95 -21.94 0.45
C ASP A 71 -4.61 -21.95 1.96
N ASP A 72 -4.43 -20.79 2.57
CA ASP A 72 -4.10 -20.56 3.98
C ASP A 72 -2.78 -21.17 4.45
N VAL A 73 -1.89 -21.53 3.53
CA VAL A 73 -0.55 -22.00 3.86
C VAL A 73 0.35 -20.83 4.15
N ALA A 74 0.90 -20.78 5.36
CA ALA A 74 1.91 -19.79 5.73
C ALA A 74 3.27 -20.13 5.11
N VAL A 75 3.88 -19.15 4.43
CA VAL A 75 5.22 -19.24 3.85
C VAL A 75 6.06 -18.13 4.45
N HIS A 76 7.10 -18.50 5.17
CA HIS A 76 8.05 -17.54 5.73
C HIS A 76 9.16 -17.24 4.72
N PHE A 77 9.50 -15.97 4.58
CA PHE A 77 10.59 -15.49 3.74
C PHE A 77 11.64 -14.80 4.61
N GLU A 78 12.91 -15.07 4.29
CA GLU A 78 14.03 -14.33 4.83
C GLU A 78 14.57 -13.38 3.74
N PRO A 79 15.05 -12.18 4.11
CA PRO A 79 15.61 -11.25 3.15
C PRO A 79 16.88 -11.84 2.55
N PHE A 80 17.07 -11.71 1.24
CA PHE A 80 18.28 -12.13 0.56
C PHE A 80 19.08 -10.97 -0.05
N THR A 81 18.54 -9.75 0.04
CA THR A 81 19.22 -8.52 -0.36
C THR A 81 18.88 -7.40 0.61
N GLY A 82 19.76 -6.42 0.75
CA GLY A 82 19.45 -5.18 1.45
C GLY A 82 18.74 -4.19 0.54
N SER A 83 17.99 -3.26 1.12
CA SER A 83 17.42 -2.17 0.36
C SER A 83 18.55 -1.32 -0.28
N PRO A 84 18.45 -0.95 -1.55
CA PRO A 84 19.42 -0.06 -2.20
C PRO A 84 19.31 1.39 -1.68
N PHE A 85 18.29 1.69 -0.90
CA PHE A 85 18.05 2.97 -0.26
C PHE A 85 18.35 2.89 1.24
N GLU A 86 18.58 4.03 1.88
CA GLU A 86 18.74 4.10 3.35
C GLU A 86 17.44 3.76 4.11
N PHE A 87 16.39 3.53 3.39
CA PHE A 87 15.07 3.17 3.91
C PHE A 87 14.96 1.64 4.03
N THR A 88 14.83 1.15 5.25
CA THR A 88 14.81 -0.30 5.57
C THR A 88 13.56 -0.72 6.34
N GLN A 89 12.61 0.18 6.52
CA GLN A 89 11.41 -0.10 7.29
C GLN A 89 10.44 -0.98 6.48
N SER A 90 9.99 -2.09 7.07
CA SER A 90 9.00 -2.96 6.44
C SER A 90 7.65 -2.25 6.24
N ASN A 91 6.88 -2.72 5.27
CA ASN A 91 5.53 -2.21 5.03
C ASN A 91 4.63 -2.41 6.26
N GLU A 92 4.80 -3.53 6.98
CA GLU A 92 4.09 -3.82 8.23
C GLU A 92 4.40 -2.78 9.31
N ASP A 93 5.68 -2.44 9.52
CA ASP A 93 6.08 -1.47 10.52
C ASP A 93 5.59 -0.06 10.18
N THR A 94 5.60 0.30 8.90
CA THR A 94 5.02 1.56 8.41
C THR A 94 3.54 1.64 8.74
N LEU A 95 2.77 0.58 8.50
CA LEU A 95 1.36 0.51 8.86
C LEU A 95 1.14 0.58 10.37
N LYS A 96 1.92 -0.14 11.17
CA LYS A 96 1.83 -0.09 12.64
C LYS A 96 2.05 1.32 13.18
N GLN A 97 3.05 2.03 12.65
CA GLN A 97 3.31 3.42 13.03
C GLN A 97 2.18 4.36 12.61
N LEU A 98 1.64 4.18 11.42
CA LEU A 98 0.50 4.95 10.94
C LEU A 98 -0.72 4.77 11.86
N PHE A 99 -1.06 3.53 12.20
CA PHE A 99 -2.15 3.23 13.13
C PHE A 99 -1.92 3.78 14.54
N ALA A 100 -0.70 3.71 15.06
CA ALA A 100 -0.36 4.29 16.35
C ALA A 100 -0.63 5.81 16.37
N LYS A 101 -0.15 6.53 15.35
CA LYS A 101 -0.39 7.97 15.22
C LYS A 101 -1.86 8.36 15.06
N ILE A 102 -2.65 7.54 14.38
CA ILE A 102 -4.10 7.76 14.26
C ILE A 102 -4.78 7.63 15.63
N LYS A 103 -4.38 6.63 16.43
CA LYS A 103 -4.94 6.43 17.79
C LYS A 103 -4.57 7.55 18.75
N GLU A 104 -3.38 8.12 18.65
CA GLU A 104 -2.94 9.24 19.49
C GLU A 104 -3.74 10.54 19.21
N ARG A 105 -4.34 10.67 18.02
CA ARG A 105 -5.13 11.85 17.62
C ARG A 105 -6.61 11.76 17.98
N LYS A 106 -7.06 10.61 18.42
CA LYS A 106 -8.44 10.40 18.89
C LYS A 106 -8.54 10.67 20.40
#